data_701ec37b22821b6c96f376ed4b3f2e83
#
_entry.id   701ec37b22821b6c96f376ed4b3f2e83
#
_cell.length_a   1.000
_cell.length_b   1.000
_cell.length_c   1.000
_cell.angle_alpha   90.00
_cell.angle_beta   90.00
_cell.angle_gamma   90.00
#
_symmetry.space_group_name_H-M   'P 1'
#
loop_
_entity.id
_entity.type
_entity.pdbx_description
1 polymer ?
#
loop_
_entity_poly.entity_id
_entity_poly.type
_entity_poly.pdbx_seq_one_letter_code
_entity_poly.pdbx_strand_id
1 'polypeptide(L)'
;MQMRSNDEVDRSIVQVPEIVQVPKGMLAFAKQFQEVMMMYTCAIREVKTKFEVLNDELSVRNKRNPIEMIKSRVKKPMSIVEKLSKRGQPITLESMISNLDDVAGVRVICSFLDDIYEVSDMIAKQDDIKIISIKDYIKNPKENGYRSYHMIIEVPVFFSDRKQPMKVEVQIRTIAMDFWASLEHQLRYKAAGEIPQFIAQELKECAANITNSDMKMQKIHSFLEDMDRFALK
;
A
#
# COMPACT_ATOMS: atom_id res chain seq x y z
N MET A 1 61.96 47.53 14.34
CA MET A 1 61.22 47.52 13.07
C MET A 1 59.93 46.74 13.26
N GLN A 2 58.80 47.45 13.34
CA GLN A 2 57.51 46.95 13.74
C GLN A 2 56.85 46.25 12.54
N MET A 3 56.21 45.11 12.78
CA MET A 3 55.08 44.65 11.98
C MET A 3 53.98 44.16 12.91
N ARG A 4 52.90 44.93 12.95
CA ARG A 4 51.59 44.55 13.48
C ARG A 4 50.85 43.87 12.35
N SER A 5 50.35 42.67 12.55
CA SER A 5 49.29 42.09 11.74
C SER A 5 47.99 42.17 12.52
N ASN A 6 47.07 42.97 11.96
CA ASN A 6 45.67 43.00 12.39
C ASN A 6 44.99 41.75 11.86
N ASP A 7 44.58 40.86 12.73
CA ASP A 7 43.55 39.86 12.42
C ASP A 7 42.18 40.51 12.69
N GLU A 8 41.55 41.02 11.64
CA GLU A 8 40.15 41.35 11.63
C GLU A 8 39.35 40.05 11.60
N VAL A 9 38.77 39.71 12.75
CA VAL A 9 37.76 38.64 12.81
C VAL A 9 36.47 39.17 12.18
N ASP A 10 36.19 38.70 10.97
CA ASP A 10 34.94 38.93 10.26
C ASP A 10 33.77 38.29 11.06
N ARG A 11 33.07 39.14 11.80
CA ARG A 11 31.80 38.80 12.47
C ARG A 11 30.68 38.94 11.48
N SER A 12 30.57 38.01 10.52
CA SER A 12 29.36 37.83 9.74
C SER A 12 28.24 37.35 10.68
N ILE A 13 27.33 38.25 11.00
CA ILE A 13 26.14 37.97 11.76
C ILE A 13 25.29 37.00 10.93
N VAL A 14 25.27 35.74 11.33
CA VAL A 14 24.28 34.78 10.81
C VAL A 14 22.91 35.28 11.25
N GLN A 15 22.15 35.88 10.32
CA GLN A 15 20.75 36.19 10.56
C GLN A 15 20.00 34.87 10.77
N VAL A 16 19.64 34.59 12.01
CA VAL A 16 18.70 33.52 12.35
C VAL A 16 17.35 33.92 11.69
N PRO A 17 16.76 33.08 10.83
CA PRO A 17 15.48 33.41 10.19
C PRO A 17 14.44 33.68 11.26
N GLU A 18 13.64 34.74 11.06
CA GLU A 18 12.49 35.10 11.90
C GLU A 18 11.70 33.86 12.27
N ILE A 19 11.46 33.65 13.57
CA ILE A 19 10.64 32.54 14.05
C ILE A 19 9.24 32.79 13.48
N VAL A 20 8.86 31.99 12.50
CA VAL A 20 7.51 32.03 11.93
C VAL A 20 6.54 31.71 13.07
N GLN A 21 5.75 32.69 13.50
CA GLN A 21 4.72 32.51 14.50
C GLN A 21 3.59 31.65 13.90
N VAL A 22 3.62 30.35 14.19
CA VAL A 22 2.56 29.42 13.76
C VAL A 22 1.34 29.63 14.64
N PRO A 23 0.14 29.86 14.08
CA PRO A 23 -1.08 29.99 14.86
C PRO A 23 -1.31 28.78 15.79
N LYS A 24 -1.72 28.99 17.04
CA LYS A 24 -1.92 27.92 18.04
C LYS A 24 -2.85 26.82 17.54
N GLY A 25 -3.89 27.16 16.78
CA GLY A 25 -4.81 26.18 16.16
C GLY A 25 -4.14 25.28 15.13
N MET A 26 -3.17 25.81 14.37
CA MET A 26 -2.43 25.02 13.38
C MET A 26 -1.48 24.02 14.04
N LEU A 27 -0.86 24.37 15.16
CA LEU A 27 -0.02 23.45 15.94
C LEU A 27 -0.85 22.32 16.54
N ALA A 28 -2.04 22.64 17.09
CA ALA A 28 -2.95 21.63 17.63
C ALA A 28 -3.41 20.65 16.54
N PHE A 29 -3.81 21.17 15.38
CA PHE A 29 -4.19 20.34 14.23
C PHE A 29 -3.03 19.45 13.76
N ALA A 30 -1.82 20.01 13.62
CA ALA A 30 -0.65 19.24 13.21
C ALA A 30 -0.35 18.08 14.17
N LYS A 31 -0.47 18.31 15.48
CA LYS A 31 -0.29 17.27 16.50
C LYS A 31 -1.35 16.17 16.38
N GLN A 32 -2.62 16.53 16.24
CA GLN A 32 -3.72 15.55 16.05
C GLN A 32 -3.54 14.77 14.77
N PHE A 33 -3.17 15.42 13.66
CA PHE A 33 -2.88 14.76 12.40
C PHE A 33 -1.74 13.76 12.55
N GLN A 34 -0.64 14.16 13.20
CA GLN A 34 0.50 13.29 13.46
C GLN A 34 0.10 12.06 14.30
N GLU A 35 -0.74 12.24 15.32
CA GLU A 35 -1.25 11.15 16.15
C GLU A 35 -2.07 10.15 15.31
N VAL A 36 -2.99 10.64 14.49
CA VAL A 36 -3.80 9.78 13.62
C VAL A 36 -2.93 9.04 12.59
N MET A 37 -1.94 9.71 12.00
CA MET A 37 -1.02 9.07 11.05
C MET A 37 -0.14 8.00 11.72
N MET A 38 0.25 8.22 12.98
CA MET A 38 0.94 7.22 13.80
C MET A 38 0.05 6.00 14.04
N MET A 39 -1.25 6.18 14.37
CA MET A 39 -2.19 5.07 14.54
C MET A 39 -2.31 4.21 13.27
N TYR A 40 -2.41 4.84 12.08
CA TYR A 40 -2.39 4.11 10.80
C TYR A 40 -1.07 3.38 10.55
N THR A 41 0.06 3.97 10.96
CA THR A 41 1.37 3.30 10.86
C THR A 41 1.43 2.06 11.76
N CYS A 42 0.87 2.13 12.97
CA CYS A 42 0.76 0.99 13.87
C CYS A 42 -0.14 -0.11 13.29
N ALA A 43 -1.30 0.27 12.72
CA ALA A 43 -2.19 -0.69 12.05
C ALA A 43 -1.52 -1.43 10.88
N ILE A 44 -0.69 -0.73 10.10
CA ILE A 44 0.13 -1.37 9.06
C ILE A 44 1.07 -2.41 9.65
N ARG A 45 1.72 -2.12 10.78
CA ARG A 45 2.64 -3.06 11.44
C ARG A 45 1.90 -4.32 11.88
N GLU A 46 0.74 -4.18 12.51
CA GLU A 46 -0.11 -5.31 12.90
C GLU A 46 -0.44 -6.21 11.71
N VAL A 47 -0.97 -5.63 10.64
CA VAL A 47 -1.37 -6.39 9.44
C VAL A 47 -0.14 -6.98 8.73
N LYS A 48 0.96 -6.21 8.62
CA LYS A 48 2.19 -6.69 7.98
C LYS A 48 2.77 -7.87 8.74
N THR A 49 2.85 -7.81 10.08
CA THR A 49 3.33 -8.90 10.92
C THR A 49 2.50 -10.17 10.73
N LYS A 50 1.18 -10.06 10.61
CA LYS A 50 0.30 -11.21 10.33
C LYS A 50 0.66 -11.91 9.02
N PHE A 51 0.89 -11.15 7.95
CA PHE A 51 1.34 -11.72 6.67
C PHE A 51 2.77 -12.27 6.74
N GLU A 52 3.67 -11.65 7.50
CA GLU A 52 5.03 -12.16 7.73
C GLU A 52 4.99 -13.50 8.48
N VAL A 53 4.17 -13.63 9.52
CA VAL A 53 3.98 -14.88 10.25
C VAL A 53 3.40 -15.97 9.34
N LEU A 54 2.38 -15.66 8.52
CA LEU A 54 1.85 -16.60 7.53
C LEU A 54 2.93 -17.01 6.51
N ASN A 55 3.73 -16.07 6.04
CA ASN A 55 4.83 -16.31 5.13
C ASN A 55 5.87 -17.28 5.72
N ASP A 56 6.26 -17.07 6.98
CA ASP A 56 7.21 -17.92 7.69
C ASP A 56 6.63 -19.34 7.91
N GLU A 57 5.38 -19.44 8.33
CA GLU A 57 4.69 -20.71 8.52
C GLU A 57 4.60 -21.49 7.20
N LEU A 58 4.15 -20.84 6.12
CA LEU A 58 3.99 -21.48 4.81
C LEU A 58 5.32 -21.91 4.20
N SER A 59 6.39 -21.17 4.44
CA SER A 59 7.74 -21.54 3.98
C SER A 59 8.25 -22.83 4.61
N VAL A 60 7.81 -23.16 5.83
CA VAL A 60 8.20 -24.38 6.55
C VAL A 60 7.27 -25.56 6.21
N ARG A 61 5.96 -25.29 6.08
CA ARG A 61 4.95 -26.35 5.87
C ARG A 61 4.80 -26.78 4.43
N ASN A 62 5.02 -25.88 3.48
CA ASN A 62 4.77 -26.12 2.06
C ASN A 62 6.09 -26.40 1.31
N LYS A 63 6.00 -27.11 0.18
CA LYS A 63 7.14 -27.31 -0.75
C LYS A 63 7.60 -25.97 -1.36
N ARG A 64 6.75 -24.97 -1.42
CA ARG A 64 7.03 -23.60 -1.89
C ARG A 64 6.33 -22.57 -1.01
N ASN A 65 6.83 -21.35 -1.05
CA ASN A 65 6.17 -20.21 -0.42
C ASN A 65 5.27 -19.50 -1.43
N PRO A 66 3.97 -19.31 -1.14
CA PRO A 66 3.05 -18.59 -2.02
C PRO A 66 3.27 -17.08 -2.01
N ILE A 67 3.87 -16.50 -0.94
CA ILE A 67 4.10 -15.06 -0.79
C ILE A 67 5.52 -14.73 -1.19
N GLU A 68 5.67 -13.91 -2.24
CA GLU A 68 6.96 -13.45 -2.75
C GLU A 68 7.43 -12.16 -2.06
N MET A 69 6.50 -11.26 -1.78
CA MET A 69 6.84 -9.95 -1.23
C MET A 69 5.66 -9.29 -0.50
N ILE A 70 5.97 -8.60 0.60
CA ILE A 70 5.02 -7.78 1.34
C ILE A 70 5.51 -6.33 1.34
N LYS A 71 4.73 -5.43 0.74
CA LYS A 71 4.98 -3.98 0.72
C LYS A 71 3.92 -3.27 1.55
N SER A 72 4.27 -2.15 2.15
CA SER A 72 3.30 -1.33 2.88
C SER A 72 3.56 0.16 2.68
N ARG A 73 2.51 0.96 2.83
CA ARG A 73 2.61 2.42 2.79
C ARG A 73 1.52 3.08 3.60
N VAL A 74 1.84 4.22 4.20
CA VAL A 74 0.86 5.21 4.66
C VAL A 74 0.67 6.22 3.52
N LYS A 75 -0.57 6.61 3.26
CA LYS A 75 -0.92 7.58 2.22
C LYS A 75 -0.34 8.96 2.57
N LYS A 76 0.28 9.61 1.59
CA LYS A 76 0.87 10.94 1.79
C LYS A 76 -0.23 11.99 2.10
N PRO A 77 0.04 13.00 2.95
CA PRO A 77 -0.94 14.04 3.31
C PRO A 77 -1.59 14.71 2.09
N MET A 78 -0.80 15.11 1.09
CA MET A 78 -1.33 15.71 -0.14
C MET A 78 -2.29 14.78 -0.88
N SER A 79 -1.99 13.48 -0.95
CA SER A 79 -2.88 12.50 -1.60
C SER A 79 -4.17 12.24 -0.80
N ILE A 80 -4.17 12.48 0.53
CA ILE A 80 -5.37 12.45 1.36
C ILE A 80 -6.25 13.65 0.99
N VAL A 81 -5.67 14.86 0.97
CA VAL A 81 -6.37 16.10 0.60
C VAL A 81 -6.97 16.00 -0.81
N GLU A 82 -6.18 15.59 -1.80
CA GLU A 82 -6.65 15.40 -3.18
C GLU A 82 -7.83 14.42 -3.26
N LYS A 83 -7.77 13.32 -2.51
CA LYS A 83 -8.82 12.30 -2.54
C LYS A 83 -10.11 12.78 -1.88
N LEU A 84 -10.02 13.48 -0.74
CA LEU A 84 -11.19 14.11 -0.10
C LEU A 84 -11.82 15.15 -1.02
N SER A 85 -11.01 16.04 -1.61
CA SER A 85 -11.46 17.06 -2.54
C SER A 85 -12.17 16.46 -3.75
N LYS A 86 -11.58 15.43 -4.40
CA LYS A 86 -12.22 14.72 -5.53
C LYS A 86 -13.55 14.04 -5.17
N ARG A 87 -13.76 13.72 -3.88
CA ARG A 87 -15.02 13.14 -3.38
C ARG A 87 -16.01 14.20 -2.87
N GLY A 88 -15.67 15.48 -2.97
CA GLY A 88 -16.49 16.58 -2.43
C GLY A 88 -16.61 16.55 -0.90
N GLN A 89 -15.63 15.94 -0.21
CA GLN A 89 -15.65 15.80 1.25
C GLN A 89 -14.84 16.90 1.92
N PRO A 90 -15.23 17.36 3.13
CA PRO A 90 -14.45 18.33 3.90
C PRO A 90 -13.03 17.82 4.17
N ILE A 91 -12.05 18.74 4.18
CA ILE A 91 -10.66 18.41 4.48
C ILE A 91 -10.45 18.49 6.00
N THR A 92 -10.98 17.50 6.72
CA THR A 92 -10.87 17.37 8.17
C THR A 92 -10.37 15.97 8.56
N LEU A 93 -9.92 15.79 9.80
CA LEU A 93 -9.50 14.49 10.32
C LEU A 93 -10.68 13.51 10.39
N GLU A 94 -11.84 13.98 10.82
CA GLU A 94 -13.07 13.19 10.90
C GLU A 94 -13.48 12.70 9.53
N SER A 95 -13.40 13.57 8.52
CA SER A 95 -13.72 13.21 7.14
C SER A 95 -12.72 12.18 6.58
N MET A 96 -11.42 12.32 6.88
CA MET A 96 -10.40 11.36 6.50
C MET A 96 -10.68 9.97 7.10
N ILE A 97 -10.95 9.89 8.41
CA ILE A 97 -11.20 8.62 9.11
C ILE A 97 -12.49 7.95 8.60
N SER A 98 -13.53 8.74 8.35
CA SER A 98 -14.85 8.22 7.97
C SER A 98 -14.93 7.83 6.50
N ASN A 99 -14.28 8.59 5.59
CA ASN A 99 -14.49 8.48 4.14
C ASN A 99 -13.32 7.83 3.38
N LEU A 100 -12.16 7.64 4.01
CA LEU A 100 -11.01 7.01 3.37
C LEU A 100 -10.66 5.67 4.05
N ASP A 101 -10.67 4.60 3.25
CA ASP A 101 -10.32 3.25 3.71
C ASP A 101 -8.88 2.84 3.31
N ASP A 102 -8.17 3.70 2.55
CA ASP A 102 -6.85 3.42 1.97
C ASP A 102 -5.74 4.35 2.50
N VAL A 103 -5.92 4.91 3.70
CA VAL A 103 -4.87 5.69 4.38
C VAL A 103 -3.71 4.78 4.79
N ALA A 104 -4.02 3.61 5.36
CA ALA A 104 -3.08 2.52 5.57
C ALA A 104 -3.24 1.49 4.46
N GLY A 105 -2.14 1.09 3.82
CA GLY A 105 -2.15 0.10 2.75
C GLY A 105 -1.06 -0.95 2.92
N VAL A 106 -1.43 -2.22 2.77
CA VAL A 106 -0.52 -3.37 2.69
C VAL A 106 -0.73 -4.04 1.35
N ARG A 107 0.36 -4.38 0.66
CA ARG A 107 0.32 -5.09 -0.61
C ARG A 107 1.10 -6.39 -0.48
N VAL A 108 0.43 -7.49 -0.78
CA VAL A 108 0.98 -8.83 -0.78
C VAL A 108 1.11 -9.29 -2.23
N ILE A 109 2.28 -9.73 -2.62
CA ILE A 109 2.58 -10.25 -3.96
C ILE A 109 2.71 -11.75 -3.84
N CYS A 110 1.91 -12.48 -4.62
CA CYS A 110 1.89 -13.93 -4.68
C CYS A 110 2.44 -14.42 -6.02
N SER A 111 2.90 -15.69 -6.05
CA SER A 111 3.43 -16.31 -7.26
C SER A 111 2.32 -16.59 -8.27
N PHE A 112 1.20 -17.18 -7.83
CA PHE A 112 0.12 -17.67 -8.68
C PHE A 112 -1.25 -17.14 -8.28
N LEU A 113 -2.23 -17.33 -9.17
CA LEU A 113 -3.61 -16.84 -8.95
C LEU A 113 -4.28 -17.48 -7.74
N ASP A 114 -4.10 -18.79 -7.56
CA ASP A 114 -4.74 -19.55 -6.46
C ASP A 114 -4.17 -19.09 -5.11
N ASP A 115 -2.89 -18.77 -5.04
CA ASP A 115 -2.23 -18.26 -3.84
C ASP A 115 -2.93 -16.99 -3.30
N ILE A 116 -3.44 -16.14 -4.19
CA ILE A 116 -4.14 -14.90 -3.80
C ILE A 116 -5.35 -15.25 -2.92
N TYR A 117 -6.14 -16.23 -3.36
CA TYR A 117 -7.35 -16.62 -2.66
C TYR A 117 -7.03 -17.37 -1.37
N GLU A 118 -6.03 -18.27 -1.40
CA GLU A 118 -5.57 -18.99 -0.20
C GLU A 118 -5.07 -18.02 0.88
N VAL A 119 -4.19 -17.09 0.52
CA VAL A 119 -3.65 -16.08 1.44
C VAL A 119 -4.76 -15.14 1.96
N SER A 120 -5.72 -14.77 1.09
CA SER A 120 -6.85 -13.94 1.53
C SER A 120 -7.76 -14.67 2.52
N ASP A 121 -7.99 -15.97 2.32
CA ASP A 121 -8.79 -16.79 3.22
C ASP A 121 -8.10 -17.03 4.56
N MET A 122 -6.78 -17.22 4.57
CA MET A 122 -6.00 -17.36 5.79
C MET A 122 -6.08 -16.13 6.68
N ILE A 123 -5.91 -14.95 6.11
CA ILE A 123 -6.00 -13.70 6.89
C ILE A 123 -7.45 -13.43 7.34
N ALA A 124 -8.44 -13.77 6.51
CA ALA A 124 -9.85 -13.56 6.84
C ALA A 124 -10.35 -14.45 7.98
N LYS A 125 -9.69 -15.59 8.23
CA LYS A 125 -10.03 -16.53 9.32
C LYS A 125 -9.44 -16.14 10.67
N GLN A 126 -8.58 -15.13 10.76
CA GLN A 126 -8.04 -14.68 12.04
C GLN A 126 -9.13 -13.95 12.83
N ASP A 127 -9.27 -14.29 14.10
CA ASP A 127 -10.37 -13.88 14.99
C ASP A 127 -10.35 -12.37 15.33
N ASP A 128 -9.20 -11.73 15.19
CA ASP A 128 -9.01 -10.31 15.41
C ASP A 128 -9.10 -9.47 14.11
N ILE A 129 -9.39 -10.10 12.97
CA ILE A 129 -9.59 -9.43 11.69
C ILE A 129 -11.09 -9.36 11.35
N LYS A 130 -11.59 -8.14 11.14
CA LYS A 130 -12.95 -7.92 10.65
C LYS A 130 -12.91 -7.47 9.21
N ILE A 131 -13.53 -8.23 8.32
CA ILE A 131 -13.68 -7.85 6.91
C ILE A 131 -14.77 -6.79 6.76
N ILE A 132 -14.41 -5.63 6.23
CA ILE A 132 -15.35 -4.54 5.95
C ILE A 132 -15.90 -4.64 4.53
N SER A 133 -15.03 -4.86 3.54
CA SER A 133 -15.43 -5.05 2.15
C SER A 133 -14.38 -5.78 1.34
N ILE A 134 -14.82 -6.45 0.29
CA ILE A 134 -13.97 -7.13 -0.69
C ILE A 134 -14.33 -6.63 -2.09
N LYS A 135 -13.30 -6.38 -2.92
CA LYS A 135 -13.43 -6.06 -4.35
C LYS A 135 -12.49 -6.95 -5.14
N ASP A 136 -13.04 -7.91 -5.84
CA ASP A 136 -12.29 -8.84 -6.67
C ASP A 136 -12.18 -8.29 -8.11
N TYR A 137 -11.11 -7.52 -8.35
CA TYR A 137 -10.75 -7.04 -9.69
C TYR A 137 -9.99 -8.09 -10.52
N ILE A 138 -9.81 -9.31 -10.01
CA ILE A 138 -9.29 -10.43 -10.80
C ILE A 138 -10.43 -11.00 -11.64
N LYS A 139 -11.59 -11.24 -11.01
CA LYS A 139 -12.82 -11.70 -11.68
C LYS A 139 -13.49 -10.60 -12.48
N ASN A 140 -13.46 -9.36 -11.97
CA ASN A 140 -14.09 -8.19 -12.59
C ASN A 140 -13.05 -7.07 -12.78
N PRO A 141 -12.16 -7.17 -13.80
CA PRO A 141 -11.12 -6.17 -14.05
C PRO A 141 -11.70 -4.78 -14.30
N LYS A 142 -10.93 -3.75 -13.97
CA LYS A 142 -11.31 -2.38 -14.32
C LYS A 142 -11.20 -2.17 -15.84
N GLU A 143 -11.86 -1.12 -16.35
CA GLU A 143 -11.88 -0.78 -17.79
C GLU A 143 -10.48 -0.65 -18.41
N ASN A 144 -9.48 -0.19 -17.63
CA ASN A 144 -8.09 -0.08 -18.07
C ASN A 144 -7.31 -1.40 -18.01
N GLY A 145 -7.93 -2.51 -17.62
CA GLY A 145 -7.28 -3.82 -17.47
C GLY A 145 -6.64 -4.07 -16.10
N TYR A 146 -6.79 -3.15 -15.14
CA TYR A 146 -6.25 -3.34 -13.79
C TYR A 146 -6.88 -4.53 -13.08
N ARG A 147 -6.03 -5.40 -12.49
CA ARG A 147 -6.41 -6.58 -11.71
C ARG A 147 -5.73 -6.56 -10.35
N SER A 148 -6.46 -6.92 -9.31
CA SER A 148 -6.00 -7.10 -7.94
C SER A 148 -7.14 -7.60 -7.07
N TYR A 149 -6.86 -8.33 -6.01
CA TYR A 149 -7.84 -8.63 -4.98
C TYR A 149 -7.69 -7.60 -3.86
N HIS A 150 -8.76 -6.87 -3.56
CA HIS A 150 -8.75 -5.82 -2.54
C HIS A 150 -9.63 -6.21 -1.38
N MET A 151 -9.10 -6.07 -0.17
CA MET A 151 -9.83 -6.20 1.08
C MET A 151 -9.69 -4.92 1.89
N ILE A 152 -10.79 -4.40 2.40
CA ILE A 152 -10.75 -3.44 3.51
C ILE A 152 -10.98 -4.23 4.77
N ILE A 153 -10.00 -4.25 5.63
CA ILE A 153 -10.05 -4.94 6.92
C ILE A 153 -9.97 -3.95 8.06
N GLU A 154 -10.54 -4.31 9.20
CA GLU A 154 -10.38 -3.61 10.47
C GLU A 154 -9.59 -4.51 11.42
N VAL A 155 -8.51 -3.97 11.98
CA VAL A 155 -7.63 -4.65 12.92
C VAL A 155 -7.54 -3.84 14.21
N PRO A 156 -7.56 -4.48 15.40
CA PRO A 156 -7.37 -3.80 16.66
C PRO A 156 -5.90 -3.41 16.85
N VAL A 157 -5.65 -2.16 17.20
CA VAL A 157 -4.34 -1.68 17.60
C VAL A 157 -4.39 -1.38 19.10
N PHE A 158 -3.45 -1.93 19.86
CA PHE A 158 -3.38 -1.74 21.31
C PHE A 158 -2.34 -0.65 21.62
N PHE A 159 -2.83 0.48 22.12
CA PHE A 159 -1.99 1.56 22.65
C PHE A 159 -1.84 1.42 24.17
N SER A 160 -1.05 2.29 24.79
CA SER A 160 -0.81 2.24 26.23
C SER A 160 -2.06 2.46 27.09
N ASP A 161 -3.05 3.17 26.57
CA ASP A 161 -4.24 3.62 27.26
C ASP A 161 -5.56 3.14 26.64
N ARG A 162 -5.51 2.60 25.41
CA ARG A 162 -6.72 2.20 24.68
C ARG A 162 -6.47 1.15 23.61
N LYS A 163 -7.55 0.42 23.28
CA LYS A 163 -7.67 -0.38 22.06
C LYS A 163 -8.41 0.42 21.02
N GLN A 164 -7.85 0.54 19.81
CA GLN A 164 -8.44 1.30 18.71
C GLN A 164 -8.57 0.40 17.48
N PRO A 165 -9.79 0.18 16.93
CA PRO A 165 -9.95 -0.48 15.65
C PRO A 165 -9.50 0.47 14.52
N MET A 166 -8.70 -0.06 13.60
CA MET A 166 -8.12 0.71 12.51
C MET A 166 -8.35 -0.01 11.18
N LYS A 167 -8.74 0.77 10.14
CA LYS A 167 -8.93 0.25 8.79
C LYS A 167 -7.61 0.20 8.03
N VAL A 168 -7.40 -0.91 7.31
CA VAL A 168 -6.26 -1.12 6.42
C VAL A 168 -6.77 -1.68 5.09
N GLU A 169 -6.34 -1.08 3.97
CA GLU A 169 -6.53 -1.66 2.65
C GLU A 169 -5.45 -2.71 2.40
N VAL A 170 -5.85 -3.94 2.16
CA VAL A 170 -4.98 -5.04 1.72
C VAL A 170 -5.20 -5.27 0.23
N GLN A 171 -4.13 -5.22 -0.55
CA GLN A 171 -4.11 -5.53 -1.98
C GLN A 171 -3.29 -6.78 -2.20
N ILE A 172 -3.91 -7.85 -2.70
CA ILE A 172 -3.22 -9.11 -3.02
C ILE A 172 -3.18 -9.24 -4.54
N ARG A 173 -1.99 -9.55 -5.09
CA ARG A 173 -1.71 -9.59 -6.53
C ARG A 173 -0.76 -10.70 -6.87
N THR A 174 -0.75 -11.16 -8.12
CA THR A 174 0.39 -11.89 -8.66
C THR A 174 1.55 -10.93 -8.99
N ILE A 175 2.74 -11.49 -9.21
CA ILE A 175 3.90 -10.76 -9.73
C ILE A 175 3.53 -10.02 -11.03
N ALA A 176 2.81 -10.69 -11.93
CA ALA A 176 2.39 -10.13 -13.21
C ALA A 176 1.43 -8.94 -13.06
N MET A 177 0.47 -9.03 -12.13
CA MET A 177 -0.44 -7.93 -11.80
C MET A 177 0.30 -6.74 -11.20
N ASP A 178 1.27 -6.96 -10.29
CA ASP A 178 2.04 -5.88 -9.68
C ASP A 178 2.97 -5.20 -10.68
N PHE A 179 3.57 -5.97 -11.59
CA PHE A 179 4.37 -5.44 -12.70
C PHE A 179 3.55 -4.44 -13.52
N TRP A 180 2.41 -4.84 -14.07
CA TRP A 180 1.57 -3.96 -14.88
C TRP A 180 1.08 -2.73 -14.10
N ALA A 181 0.52 -2.93 -12.91
CA ALA A 181 -0.05 -1.85 -12.12
C ALA A 181 1.00 -0.81 -11.68
N SER A 182 2.24 -1.25 -11.43
CA SER A 182 3.33 -0.34 -11.05
C SER A 182 3.78 0.51 -12.21
N LEU A 183 3.90 -0.06 -13.42
CA LEU A 183 4.31 0.67 -14.61
C LEU A 183 3.21 1.59 -15.13
N GLU A 184 1.96 1.13 -15.18
CA GLU A 184 0.81 1.95 -15.58
C GLU A 184 0.70 3.21 -14.70
N HIS A 185 0.85 3.06 -13.39
CA HIS A 185 0.84 4.18 -12.46
C HIS A 185 1.99 5.18 -12.72
N GLN A 186 3.21 4.69 -13.00
CA GLN A 186 4.36 5.56 -13.31
C GLN A 186 4.16 6.32 -14.62
N LEU A 187 3.63 5.65 -15.66
CA LEU A 187 3.38 6.26 -16.96
C LEU A 187 2.29 7.33 -16.87
N ARG A 188 1.20 7.06 -16.13
CA ARG A 188 0.17 8.07 -15.87
C ARG A 188 0.69 9.27 -15.10
N TYR A 189 1.54 9.05 -14.09
CA TYR A 189 2.10 10.13 -13.32
C TYR A 189 3.00 11.05 -14.16
N LYS A 190 3.81 10.47 -15.09
CA LYS A 190 4.66 11.24 -16.01
C LYS A 190 3.88 12.06 -17.02
N ALA A 191 2.70 11.59 -17.42
CA ALA A 191 1.89 12.27 -18.44
C ALA A 191 1.29 13.61 -17.97
N ALA A 192 1.37 13.93 -16.66
CA ALA A 192 0.93 15.20 -16.05
C ALA A 192 -0.48 15.69 -16.49
N GLY A 193 -1.32 14.81 -17.05
CA GLY A 193 -2.62 15.13 -17.61
C GLY A 193 -3.37 13.91 -18.14
N GLU A 194 -4.31 14.11 -19.06
CA GLU A 194 -5.01 13.00 -19.71
C GLU A 194 -4.09 12.24 -20.66
N ILE A 195 -4.07 10.92 -20.51
CA ILE A 195 -3.33 10.04 -21.41
C ILE A 195 -4.05 9.99 -22.77
N PRO A 196 -3.34 10.17 -23.90
CA PRO A 196 -3.93 9.99 -25.22
C PRO A 196 -4.61 8.61 -25.36
N GLN A 197 -5.75 8.57 -26.04
CA GLN A 197 -6.57 7.37 -26.15
C GLN A 197 -5.80 6.17 -26.72
N PHE A 198 -4.89 6.38 -27.68
CA PHE A 198 -4.08 5.30 -28.24
C PHE A 198 -3.15 4.68 -27.19
N ILE A 199 -2.53 5.49 -26.29
CA ILE A 199 -1.70 4.96 -25.19
C ILE A 199 -2.54 4.20 -24.18
N ALA A 200 -3.76 4.68 -23.86
CA ALA A 200 -4.68 3.97 -22.98
C ALA A 200 -5.05 2.60 -23.57
N GLN A 201 -5.24 2.51 -24.89
CA GLN A 201 -5.52 1.26 -25.58
C GLN A 201 -4.32 0.30 -25.54
N GLU A 202 -3.13 0.76 -25.83
CA GLU A 202 -1.87 -0.03 -25.73
C GLU A 202 -1.67 -0.60 -24.31
N LEU A 203 -1.90 0.22 -23.27
CA LEU A 203 -1.83 -0.22 -21.88
C LEU A 203 -2.86 -1.31 -21.56
N LYS A 204 -4.05 -1.22 -22.13
CA LYS A 204 -5.10 -2.23 -21.98
C LYS A 204 -4.73 -3.53 -22.69
N GLU A 205 -4.13 -3.46 -23.87
CA GLU A 205 -3.62 -4.63 -24.60
C GLU A 205 -2.48 -5.30 -23.85
N CYS A 206 -1.55 -4.54 -23.29
CA CYS A 206 -0.52 -5.05 -22.39
C CYS A 206 -1.13 -5.79 -21.19
N ALA A 207 -2.18 -5.22 -20.57
CA ALA A 207 -2.88 -5.88 -19.46
C ALA A 207 -3.49 -7.23 -19.89
N ALA A 208 -4.07 -7.32 -21.07
CA ALA A 208 -4.64 -8.55 -21.61
C ALA A 208 -3.54 -9.61 -21.85
N ASN A 209 -2.41 -9.24 -22.46
CA ASN A 209 -1.28 -10.13 -22.70
C ASN A 209 -0.67 -10.66 -21.39
N ILE A 210 -0.50 -9.80 -20.40
CA ILE A 210 -0.02 -10.16 -19.07
C ILE A 210 -1.01 -11.10 -18.37
N THR A 211 -2.32 -10.84 -18.49
CA THR A 211 -3.36 -11.72 -17.96
C THR A 211 -3.29 -13.12 -18.56
N ASN A 212 -3.12 -13.22 -19.88
CA ASN A 212 -2.99 -14.49 -20.56
C ASN A 212 -1.73 -15.27 -20.12
N SER A 213 -0.61 -14.55 -19.91
CA SER A 213 0.63 -15.15 -19.42
C SER A 213 0.49 -15.65 -17.98
N ASP A 214 -0.13 -14.86 -17.11
CA ASP A 214 -0.40 -15.19 -15.71
C ASP A 214 -1.30 -16.44 -15.59
N MET A 215 -2.36 -16.53 -16.41
CA MET A 215 -3.23 -17.71 -16.48
C MET A 215 -2.52 -18.95 -17.04
N LYS A 216 -1.59 -18.79 -17.99
CA LYS A 216 -0.79 -19.90 -18.49
C LYS A 216 0.16 -20.43 -17.42
N MET A 217 0.82 -19.54 -16.66
CA MET A 217 1.68 -19.93 -15.56
C MET A 217 0.91 -20.65 -14.45
N GLN A 218 -0.30 -20.19 -14.12
CA GLN A 218 -1.19 -20.90 -13.21
C GLN A 218 -1.50 -22.32 -13.68
N LYS A 219 -1.85 -22.51 -14.96
CA LYS A 219 -2.13 -23.85 -15.52
C LYS A 219 -0.94 -24.78 -15.46
N ILE A 220 0.26 -24.28 -15.80
CA ILE A 220 1.51 -25.05 -15.70
C ILE A 220 1.75 -25.49 -14.27
N HIS A 221 1.57 -24.57 -13.31
CA HIS A 221 1.73 -24.85 -11.89
C HIS A 221 0.76 -25.95 -11.43
N SER A 222 -0.53 -25.80 -11.69
CA SER A 222 -1.55 -26.80 -11.32
C SER A 222 -1.27 -28.16 -11.91
N PHE A 223 -0.79 -28.22 -13.17
CA PHE A 223 -0.41 -29.48 -13.82
C PHE A 223 0.77 -30.19 -13.12
N LEU A 224 1.79 -29.41 -12.72
CA LEU A 224 2.94 -29.97 -12.00
C LEU A 224 2.56 -30.47 -10.60
N GLU A 225 1.69 -29.75 -9.88
CA GLU A 225 1.17 -30.21 -8.59
C GLU A 225 0.39 -31.54 -8.71
N ASP A 226 -0.42 -31.68 -9.73
CA ASP A 226 -1.16 -32.92 -10.00
C ASP A 226 -0.20 -34.10 -10.31
N MET A 227 0.83 -33.85 -11.11
CA MET A 227 1.87 -34.88 -11.39
C MET A 227 2.56 -35.32 -10.09
N ASP A 228 2.95 -34.43 -9.22
CA ASP A 228 3.57 -34.73 -7.92
C ASP A 228 2.65 -35.57 -7.03
N ARG A 229 1.34 -35.28 -7.00
CA ARG A 229 0.34 -36.06 -6.27
C ARG A 229 0.18 -37.50 -6.81
N PHE A 230 0.34 -37.72 -8.12
CA PHE A 230 0.29 -39.05 -8.71
C PHE A 230 1.58 -39.85 -8.48
N ALA A 231 2.74 -39.17 -8.44
CA ALA A 231 4.02 -39.82 -8.20
C ALA A 231 4.24 -40.31 -6.76
N LEU A 232 3.46 -39.79 -5.80
CA LEU A 232 3.52 -40.16 -4.37
C LEU A 232 2.50 -41.20 -3.95
N LYS A 233 1.67 -41.74 -4.88
CA LYS A 233 0.76 -42.88 -4.69
C LYS A 233 1.32 -44.14 -5.31
#